data_ec62f0c558b5f6cd7b4c494fb5c42482
#
_entry.id   ec62f0c558b5f6cd7b4c494fb5c42482
#
_cell.length_a   1.000
_cell.length_b   1.000
_cell.length_c   1.000
_cell.angle_alpha   90.00
_cell.angle_beta   90.00
_cell.angle_gamma   90.00
#
_symmetry.space_group_name_H-M   'P 1'
#
loop_
_entity.id
_entity.type
_entity.pdbx_description
1 polymer ?
#
loop_
_entity_poly.entity_id
_entity_poly.type
_entity_poly.pdbx_seq_one_letter_code
_entity_poly.pdbx_strand_id
1 'polypeptide(L)'
;MKYIYICLTLISLSNFAQASDDFKISGFATLSAVKTNKQDIEFIQNNTLPSGADDHWSFDNDTVLGIQGQYQISDKLSGVVQLLSRRNYKNNYQPSLDWAYISYKYNPNLRLRAGRFVSPVFLGSDTRNVNYSNVWVRPVIDLYSQATINNIDGVDAIYSNFIGDGDVSYQIQAYAGKFDKLYFPGKSYIKFHHMAGLVGTVQYDSWTFRAGYMNAQHSTISAEGDYVPGDMRMLVSTDYQLGLSIDPQSDNCAVGACSDVVPNADDVFSIIQRKRRPFNLTSLAVVYDNGSYFGQFEWAHRKADSALSNGIAAYGMVGYRFDSLTPYVGYSYAKSLTENFELDVDADLKASLDSQVVGLGSEPLDTYVVRNSSSRSNTITAGLRWDFYKKMALKMQFDSFRPLNNDGLATGGSGFLNLTNETLSATGKNIIVSTVSLDIIF
;
A
#
# COMPACT_ATOMS: atom_id res chain seq x y z
N MET A 1 -26.65 9.67 11.02
CA MET A 1 -27.84 9.49 10.13
C MET A 1 -27.52 9.50 8.64
N LYS A 2 -26.58 10.31 8.13
CA LYS A 2 -26.23 10.33 6.67
C LYS A 2 -25.76 8.97 6.11
N TYR A 3 -25.12 8.13 6.90
CA TYR A 3 -24.54 6.84 6.45
C TYR A 3 -25.57 5.69 6.39
N ILE A 4 -26.68 5.77 7.14
CA ILE A 4 -27.75 4.75 7.12
C ILE A 4 -28.53 4.82 5.80
N TYR A 5 -28.70 6.01 5.23
CA TYR A 5 -29.36 6.17 3.93
C TYR A 5 -28.54 5.61 2.77
N ILE A 6 -27.22 5.62 2.87
CA ILE A 6 -26.32 5.06 1.84
C ILE A 6 -26.45 3.53 1.79
N CYS A 7 -26.55 2.86 2.94
CA CYS A 7 -26.75 1.40 2.99
C CYS A 7 -28.14 0.98 2.47
N LEU A 8 -29.19 1.74 2.76
CA LEU A 8 -30.55 1.45 2.29
C LEU A 8 -30.71 1.67 0.77
N THR A 9 -30.04 2.66 0.20
CA THR A 9 -30.02 2.90 -1.26
C THR A 9 -29.18 1.85 -2.00
N LEU A 10 -28.14 1.29 -1.42
CA LEU A 10 -27.34 0.21 -2.03
C LEU A 10 -28.12 -1.10 -2.15
N ILE A 11 -29.00 -1.42 -1.18
CA ILE A 11 -29.86 -2.61 -1.24
C ILE A 11 -30.91 -2.49 -2.37
N SER A 12 -31.35 -1.30 -2.71
CA SER A 12 -32.28 -1.07 -3.83
C SER A 12 -31.60 -1.15 -5.21
N LEU A 13 -30.30 -0.92 -5.30
CA LEU A 13 -29.53 -1.03 -6.55
C LEU A 13 -29.32 -2.48 -7.02
N SER A 14 -29.46 -3.46 -6.12
CA SER A 14 -29.32 -4.89 -6.48
C SER A 14 -30.40 -5.38 -7.48
N ASN A 15 -31.50 -4.64 -7.66
CA ASN A 15 -32.56 -4.99 -8.60
C ASN A 15 -32.43 -4.30 -9.97
N PHE A 16 -31.47 -3.39 -10.16
CA PHE A 16 -31.26 -2.69 -11.44
C PHE A 16 -30.23 -3.37 -12.36
N ALA A 17 -29.66 -4.51 -11.97
CA ALA A 17 -28.58 -5.19 -12.70
C ALA A 17 -29.05 -6.05 -13.88
N GLN A 18 -30.24 -5.84 -14.43
CA GLN A 18 -30.68 -6.48 -15.68
C GLN A 18 -30.36 -5.55 -16.86
N ALA A 19 -29.08 -5.23 -17.01
CA ALA A 19 -28.53 -4.69 -18.24
C ALA A 19 -28.55 -5.80 -19.32
N SER A 20 -28.51 -5.44 -20.58
CA SER A 20 -28.48 -6.39 -21.73
C SER A 20 -27.44 -7.49 -21.49
N ASP A 21 -27.56 -8.62 -22.17
CA ASP A 21 -26.61 -9.76 -22.06
C ASP A 21 -25.14 -9.33 -22.26
N ASP A 22 -24.91 -8.23 -22.96
CA ASP A 22 -23.60 -7.66 -23.26
C ASP A 22 -23.05 -6.73 -22.17
N PHE A 23 -23.90 -6.18 -21.28
CA PHE A 23 -23.49 -5.21 -20.27
C PHE A 23 -23.77 -5.72 -18.85
N LYS A 24 -22.72 -5.82 -18.05
CA LYS A 24 -22.80 -6.27 -16.66
C LYS A 24 -22.33 -5.16 -15.71
N ILE A 25 -23.13 -4.88 -14.69
CA ILE A 25 -22.75 -4.02 -13.56
C ILE A 25 -22.53 -4.93 -12.35
N SER A 26 -21.48 -4.65 -11.60
CA SER A 26 -21.19 -5.28 -10.31
C SER A 26 -20.58 -4.24 -9.38
N GLY A 27 -20.61 -4.52 -8.10
CA GLY A 27 -20.02 -3.60 -7.14
C GLY A 27 -19.74 -4.25 -5.80
N PHE A 28 -19.09 -3.49 -4.96
CA PHE A 28 -18.77 -3.87 -3.60
C PHE A 28 -18.76 -2.65 -2.70
N ALA A 29 -19.07 -2.87 -1.45
CA ALA A 29 -18.99 -1.85 -0.42
C ALA A 29 -18.48 -2.46 0.88
N THR A 30 -17.72 -1.69 1.64
CA THR A 30 -17.36 -1.97 3.02
C THR A 30 -17.67 -0.73 3.84
N LEU A 31 -18.42 -0.92 4.92
CA LEU A 31 -18.54 0.05 6.00
C LEU A 31 -17.76 -0.48 7.18
N SER A 32 -16.78 0.26 7.68
CA SER A 32 -15.97 -0.17 8.81
C SER A 32 -15.92 0.85 9.92
N ALA A 33 -15.72 0.34 11.15
CA ALA A 33 -15.42 1.12 12.33
C ALA A 33 -14.08 0.61 12.90
N VAL A 34 -13.13 1.51 13.10
CA VAL A 34 -11.77 1.21 13.55
C VAL A 34 -11.41 2.08 14.73
N LYS A 35 -10.71 1.53 15.72
CA LYS A 35 -10.08 2.31 16.80
C LYS A 35 -8.78 1.67 17.26
N THR A 36 -7.92 2.46 17.88
CA THR A 36 -6.74 1.98 18.62
C THR A 36 -7.03 1.93 20.13
N ASN A 37 -6.10 1.36 20.89
CA ASN A 37 -6.13 1.41 22.35
C ASN A 37 -5.25 2.55 22.90
N LYS A 38 -4.84 3.51 22.07
CA LYS A 38 -3.93 4.60 22.43
C LYS A 38 -4.43 5.92 21.86
N GLN A 39 -4.53 6.95 22.70
CA GLN A 39 -4.97 8.28 22.32
C GLN A 39 -3.95 9.00 21.41
N ASP A 40 -2.66 8.77 21.66
CA ASP A 40 -1.58 9.50 20.97
C ASP A 40 -1.05 8.77 19.73
N ILE A 41 -1.73 7.70 19.31
CA ILE A 41 -1.32 6.88 18.17
C ILE A 41 -2.51 6.66 17.24
N GLU A 42 -2.42 7.18 16.04
CA GLU A 42 -3.38 6.94 14.98
C GLU A 42 -2.98 5.76 14.11
N PHE A 43 -3.92 4.87 13.85
CA PHE A 43 -3.77 3.82 12.85
C PHE A 43 -4.23 4.32 11.49
N ILE A 44 -3.38 4.22 10.47
CA ILE A 44 -3.68 4.53 9.07
C ILE A 44 -3.61 3.26 8.22
N GLN A 45 -4.61 3.03 7.39
CA GLN A 45 -4.66 1.86 6.48
C GLN A 45 -3.54 1.90 5.42
N ASN A 46 -3.14 3.09 5.01
CA ASN A 46 -2.02 3.32 4.11
C ASN A 46 -1.42 4.71 4.36
N ASN A 47 -0.14 4.84 4.05
CA ASN A 47 0.65 6.05 4.27
C ASN A 47 0.27 7.27 3.41
N THR A 48 -0.74 7.15 2.54
CA THR A 48 -1.28 8.29 1.77
C THR A 48 -2.39 9.03 2.52
N LEU A 49 -2.87 8.50 3.66
CA LEU A 49 -3.89 9.15 4.45
C LEU A 49 -3.29 10.20 5.39
N PRO A 50 -3.91 11.39 5.50
CA PRO A 50 -3.39 12.47 6.35
C PRO A 50 -3.62 12.25 7.85
N SER A 51 -4.56 11.40 8.23
CA SER A 51 -4.88 11.05 9.62
C SER A 51 -5.47 9.66 9.70
N GLY A 52 -5.58 9.10 10.88
CA GLY A 52 -6.03 7.73 11.10
C GLY A 52 -7.16 7.60 12.14
N ALA A 53 -7.30 6.39 12.66
CA ALA A 53 -8.16 6.08 13.80
C ALA A 53 -7.33 6.13 15.08
N ASP A 54 -7.78 6.88 16.05
CA ASP A 54 -7.23 6.98 17.41
C ASP A 54 -7.98 6.04 18.38
N ASP A 55 -8.10 6.37 19.66
CA ASP A 55 -8.84 5.62 20.67
C ASP A 55 -10.37 5.81 20.56
N HIS A 56 -10.87 6.60 19.61
CA HIS A 56 -12.25 6.75 19.26
C HIS A 56 -12.60 5.94 18.00
N TRP A 57 -13.87 5.54 17.88
CA TRP A 57 -14.32 4.83 16.68
C TRP A 57 -14.34 5.75 15.45
N SER A 58 -13.47 5.48 14.48
CA SER A 58 -13.42 6.12 13.16
C SER A 58 -14.07 5.24 12.11
N PHE A 59 -14.93 5.80 11.27
CA PHE A 59 -15.58 5.10 10.16
C PHE A 59 -14.87 5.30 8.83
N ASP A 60 -13.74 5.98 8.83
CA ASP A 60 -13.08 6.48 7.62
C ASP A 60 -11.99 5.55 7.07
N ASN A 61 -11.38 4.69 7.89
CA ASN A 61 -10.16 3.99 7.51
C ASN A 61 -10.37 2.95 6.40
N ASP A 62 -11.29 1.99 6.59
CA ASP A 62 -11.49 0.88 5.65
C ASP A 62 -12.81 1.00 4.86
N THR A 63 -13.54 2.11 5.03
CA THR A 63 -14.78 2.34 4.29
C THR A 63 -14.50 2.59 2.82
N VAL A 64 -15.12 1.79 1.95
CA VAL A 64 -14.89 1.81 0.51
C VAL A 64 -16.17 1.44 -0.24
N LEU A 65 -16.34 2.03 -1.43
CA LEU A 65 -17.37 1.69 -2.40
C LEU A 65 -16.71 1.54 -3.77
N GLY A 66 -16.93 0.43 -4.46
CA GLY A 66 -16.51 0.19 -5.83
C GLY A 66 -17.69 -0.18 -6.72
N ILE A 67 -17.73 0.38 -7.92
CA ILE A 67 -18.71 0.05 -8.96
C ILE A 67 -17.95 -0.27 -10.24
N GLN A 68 -18.26 -1.39 -10.86
CA GLN A 68 -17.65 -1.87 -12.10
C GLN A 68 -18.69 -2.10 -13.17
N GLY A 69 -18.44 -1.55 -14.35
CA GLY A 69 -19.14 -1.87 -15.59
C GLY A 69 -18.24 -2.72 -16.48
N GLN A 70 -18.81 -3.77 -17.06
CA GLN A 70 -18.16 -4.58 -18.09
C GLN A 70 -19.08 -4.63 -19.30
N TYR A 71 -18.53 -4.36 -20.48
CA TYR A 71 -19.24 -4.44 -21.75
C TYR A 71 -18.57 -5.42 -22.70
N GLN A 72 -19.34 -6.39 -23.20
CA GLN A 72 -18.89 -7.35 -24.22
C GLN A 72 -19.11 -6.73 -25.60
N ILE A 73 -18.04 -6.31 -26.27
CA ILE A 73 -18.07 -5.62 -27.55
C ILE A 73 -18.24 -6.66 -28.69
N SER A 74 -17.61 -7.83 -28.52
CA SER A 74 -17.71 -8.99 -29.41
C SER A 74 -17.28 -10.26 -28.65
N ASP A 75 -17.39 -11.44 -29.26
CA ASP A 75 -16.98 -12.73 -28.63
C ASP A 75 -15.54 -12.71 -28.09
N LYS A 76 -14.69 -11.87 -28.66
CA LYS A 76 -13.27 -11.78 -28.28
C LYS A 76 -12.87 -10.50 -27.60
N LEU A 77 -13.71 -9.45 -27.65
CA LEU A 77 -13.35 -8.11 -27.18
C LEU A 77 -14.31 -7.64 -26.10
N SER A 78 -13.79 -7.22 -24.96
CA SER A 78 -14.57 -6.62 -23.89
C SER A 78 -13.88 -5.40 -23.31
N GLY A 79 -14.65 -4.49 -22.73
CA GLY A 79 -14.18 -3.32 -21.98
C GLY A 79 -14.59 -3.41 -20.53
N VAL A 80 -13.74 -2.93 -19.63
CA VAL A 80 -14.00 -2.87 -18.18
C VAL A 80 -13.67 -1.47 -17.68
N VAL A 81 -14.58 -0.90 -16.87
CA VAL A 81 -14.38 0.35 -16.14
C VAL A 81 -14.77 0.14 -14.69
N GLN A 82 -13.91 0.50 -13.75
CA GLN A 82 -14.17 0.46 -12.31
C GLN A 82 -13.89 1.82 -11.69
N LEU A 83 -14.88 2.34 -10.97
CA LEU A 83 -14.76 3.52 -10.11
C LEU A 83 -14.67 3.09 -8.67
N LEU A 84 -13.78 3.74 -7.92
CA LEU A 84 -13.53 3.47 -6.51
C LEU A 84 -13.67 4.76 -5.70
N SER A 85 -14.50 4.74 -4.66
CA SER A 85 -14.64 5.80 -3.68
C SER A 85 -14.16 5.29 -2.32
N ARG A 86 -13.08 5.85 -1.82
CA ARG A 86 -12.53 5.63 -0.49
C ARG A 86 -11.85 6.90 -0.02
N ARG A 87 -11.58 7.01 1.27
CA ARG A 87 -10.85 8.13 1.82
C ARG A 87 -9.48 8.27 1.12
N ASN A 88 -9.15 9.47 0.71
CA ASN A 88 -7.94 9.79 -0.06
C ASN A 88 -7.05 10.79 0.70
N TYR A 89 -5.90 11.16 0.09
CA TYR A 89 -4.93 12.10 0.66
C TYR A 89 -5.47 13.51 0.92
N LYS A 90 -6.62 13.89 0.31
CA LYS A 90 -7.33 15.15 0.56
C LYS A 90 -8.38 15.03 1.67
N ASN A 91 -8.40 13.91 2.37
CA ASN A 91 -9.38 13.62 3.42
C ASN A 91 -10.83 13.65 2.93
N ASN A 92 -11.08 13.18 1.72
CA ASN A 92 -12.44 13.08 1.16
C ASN A 92 -12.63 11.77 0.39
N TYR A 93 -13.88 11.51 -0.04
CA TYR A 93 -14.29 10.30 -0.74
C TYR A 93 -14.53 10.53 -2.23
N GLN A 94 -13.83 11.48 -2.85
CA GLN A 94 -13.96 11.73 -4.28
C GLN A 94 -13.67 10.46 -5.08
N PRO A 95 -14.60 9.99 -5.93
CA PRO A 95 -14.40 8.81 -6.74
C PRO A 95 -13.18 8.95 -7.67
N SER A 96 -12.45 7.85 -7.81
CA SER A 96 -11.30 7.74 -8.71
C SER A 96 -11.49 6.59 -9.70
N LEU A 97 -10.90 6.72 -10.88
CA LEU A 97 -10.86 5.65 -11.87
C LEU A 97 -9.79 4.65 -11.46
N ASP A 98 -10.22 3.48 -10.98
CA ASP A 98 -9.30 2.42 -10.53
C ASP A 98 -8.89 1.52 -11.69
N TRP A 99 -9.87 1.07 -12.52
CA TRP A 99 -9.62 0.29 -13.73
C TRP A 99 -10.33 0.90 -14.93
N ALA A 100 -9.68 0.86 -16.10
CA ALA A 100 -10.24 1.21 -17.40
C ALA A 100 -9.41 0.55 -18.49
N TYR A 101 -9.80 -0.62 -18.96
CA TYR A 101 -9.04 -1.37 -19.95
C TYR A 101 -9.92 -2.09 -20.97
N ILE A 102 -9.33 -2.37 -22.11
CA ILE A 102 -9.86 -3.28 -23.12
C ILE A 102 -9.15 -4.62 -22.98
N SER A 103 -9.92 -5.70 -23.09
CA SER A 103 -9.45 -7.08 -23.01
C SER A 103 -9.76 -7.80 -24.32
N TYR A 104 -8.74 -8.37 -24.95
CA TYR A 104 -8.84 -9.14 -26.19
C TYR A 104 -8.45 -10.60 -25.96
N LYS A 105 -9.38 -11.52 -26.18
CA LYS A 105 -9.17 -12.96 -26.13
C LYS A 105 -8.63 -13.45 -27.47
N TYR A 106 -7.29 -13.53 -27.59
CA TYR A 106 -6.62 -13.97 -28.81
C TYR A 106 -7.00 -15.40 -29.16
N ASN A 107 -6.93 -16.29 -28.18
CA ASN A 107 -7.38 -17.68 -28.21
C ASN A 107 -7.88 -18.12 -26.81
N PRO A 108 -8.36 -19.37 -26.60
CA PRO A 108 -8.82 -19.82 -25.29
C PRO A 108 -7.79 -19.67 -24.16
N ASN A 109 -6.50 -19.74 -24.48
CA ASN A 109 -5.41 -19.74 -23.51
C ASN A 109 -4.76 -18.36 -23.32
N LEU A 110 -4.84 -17.45 -24.33
CA LEU A 110 -4.14 -16.16 -24.33
C LEU A 110 -5.11 -15.00 -24.37
N ARG A 111 -4.99 -14.13 -23.34
CA ARG A 111 -5.72 -12.86 -23.21
C ARG A 111 -4.71 -11.72 -23.18
N LEU A 112 -5.00 -10.66 -23.89
CA LEU A 112 -4.25 -9.42 -23.92
C LEU A 112 -5.11 -8.31 -23.33
N ARG A 113 -4.53 -7.42 -22.51
CA ARG A 113 -5.21 -6.22 -22.01
C ARG A 113 -4.41 -4.98 -22.29
N ALA A 114 -5.10 -3.86 -22.51
CA ALA A 114 -4.48 -2.55 -22.68
C ALA A 114 -5.33 -1.49 -21.98
N GLY A 115 -4.69 -0.60 -21.22
CA GLY A 115 -5.34 0.45 -20.45
C GLY A 115 -4.88 0.47 -18.99
N ARG A 116 -5.77 0.88 -18.08
CA ARG A 116 -5.53 0.88 -16.64
C ARG A 116 -6.07 -0.40 -16.03
N PHE A 117 -5.19 -1.22 -15.49
CA PHE A 117 -5.55 -2.48 -14.82
C PHE A 117 -4.77 -2.65 -13.51
N VAL A 118 -5.16 -3.62 -12.70
CA VAL A 118 -4.52 -3.88 -11.40
C VAL A 118 -3.04 -4.23 -11.57
N SER A 119 -2.21 -3.73 -10.66
CA SER A 119 -0.80 -4.13 -10.54
C SER A 119 -0.71 -5.52 -9.89
N PRO A 120 -0.33 -6.60 -10.62
CA PRO A 120 -0.45 -7.97 -10.12
C PRO A 120 0.75 -8.39 -9.25
N VAL A 121 1.17 -7.52 -8.33
CA VAL A 121 2.41 -7.72 -7.55
C VAL A 121 2.25 -8.67 -6.38
N PHE A 122 1.04 -8.75 -5.78
CA PHE A 122 0.73 -9.61 -4.64
C PHE A 122 -0.40 -10.57 -4.98
N LEU A 123 -0.57 -11.59 -4.15
CA LEU A 123 -1.61 -12.61 -4.33
C LEU A 123 -3.01 -11.99 -4.42
N GLY A 124 -3.37 -11.13 -3.48
CA GLY A 124 -4.67 -10.48 -3.40
C GLY A 124 -4.73 -9.13 -4.11
N SER A 125 -3.85 -8.84 -5.08
CA SER A 125 -3.85 -7.54 -5.79
C SER A 125 -5.18 -7.23 -6.45
N ASP A 126 -5.79 -8.20 -7.13
CA ASP A 126 -7.07 -8.04 -7.85
C ASP A 126 -8.26 -7.77 -6.91
N THR A 127 -8.18 -8.27 -5.69
CA THR A 127 -9.26 -8.19 -4.69
C THR A 127 -8.93 -7.27 -3.52
N ARG A 128 -7.80 -6.53 -3.58
CA ARG A 128 -7.31 -5.75 -2.42
C ARG A 128 -8.31 -4.70 -1.92
N ASN A 129 -9.18 -4.18 -2.79
CA ASN A 129 -10.22 -3.23 -2.44
C ASN A 129 -11.59 -3.91 -2.19
N VAL A 130 -11.74 -5.20 -2.52
CA VAL A 130 -12.96 -5.99 -2.34
C VAL A 130 -12.84 -6.77 -1.04
N ASN A 131 -13.07 -6.10 0.09
CA ASN A 131 -12.84 -6.71 1.40
C ASN A 131 -13.68 -7.98 1.61
N TYR A 132 -14.87 -8.07 1.00
CA TYR A 132 -15.70 -9.29 1.02
C TYR A 132 -14.93 -10.53 0.54
N SER A 133 -14.03 -10.40 -0.42
CA SER A 133 -13.23 -11.51 -0.98
C SER A 133 -12.16 -12.05 -0.02
N ASN A 134 -11.77 -11.26 0.98
CA ASN A 134 -10.82 -11.66 2.00
C ASN A 134 -11.54 -12.27 3.19
N VAL A 135 -10.96 -13.24 3.87
CA VAL A 135 -11.47 -13.72 5.15
C VAL A 135 -11.28 -12.65 6.23
N TRP A 136 -10.13 -12.03 6.28
CA TRP A 136 -9.80 -10.90 7.17
C TRP A 136 -10.35 -9.57 6.66
N VAL A 137 -10.34 -8.55 7.52
CA VAL A 137 -10.97 -7.24 7.25
C VAL A 137 -10.29 -6.51 6.10
N ARG A 138 -8.96 -6.50 6.04
CA ARG A 138 -8.14 -5.78 5.05
C ARG A 138 -6.91 -6.59 4.65
N PRO A 139 -6.30 -6.36 3.48
CA PRO A 139 -5.00 -6.94 3.15
C PRO A 139 -3.97 -6.68 4.25
N VAL A 140 -3.10 -7.66 4.51
CA VAL A 140 -2.10 -7.57 5.61
C VAL A 140 -1.15 -6.42 5.34
N ILE A 141 -1.24 -5.39 6.16
CA ILE A 141 -0.61 -4.10 5.94
C ILE A 141 0.91 -4.22 5.86
N ASP A 142 1.54 -4.99 6.76
CA ASP A 142 3.00 -5.18 6.79
C ASP A 142 3.55 -5.62 5.41
N LEU A 143 2.82 -6.45 4.67
CA LEU A 143 3.25 -6.90 3.35
C LEU A 143 2.78 -5.97 2.23
N TYR A 144 1.51 -5.58 2.22
CA TYR A 144 0.94 -4.79 1.11
C TYR A 144 1.44 -3.35 1.06
N SER A 145 2.07 -2.87 2.13
CA SER A 145 2.80 -1.60 2.16
C SER A 145 4.12 -1.61 1.41
N GLN A 146 4.69 -2.79 1.15
CA GLN A 146 5.95 -2.89 0.40
C GLN A 146 5.82 -2.31 -1.02
N ALA A 147 4.61 -2.35 -1.60
CA ALA A 147 4.26 -1.65 -2.83
C ALA A 147 2.81 -1.16 -2.79
N THR A 148 2.64 0.14 -2.64
CA THR A 148 1.32 0.80 -2.62
C THR A 148 0.78 1.08 -4.02
N ILE A 149 1.32 0.41 -5.04
CA ILE A 149 0.91 0.51 -6.44
C ILE A 149 -0.35 -0.32 -6.65
N ASN A 150 -1.50 0.33 -6.85
CA ASN A 150 -2.78 -0.36 -7.01
C ASN A 150 -3.06 -0.75 -8.46
N ASN A 151 -2.67 0.10 -9.42
CA ASN A 151 -2.95 -0.08 -10.83
C ASN A 151 -1.74 0.28 -11.69
N ILE A 152 -1.80 -0.08 -12.97
CA ILE A 152 -0.79 0.21 -13.99
C ILE A 152 -1.52 0.72 -15.23
N ASP A 153 -1.04 1.80 -15.81
CA ASP A 153 -1.40 2.25 -17.15
C ASP A 153 -0.44 1.59 -18.14
N GLY A 154 -0.91 0.60 -18.91
CA GLY A 154 -0.02 -0.19 -19.74
C GLY A 154 -0.71 -1.31 -20.51
N VAL A 155 0.04 -2.37 -20.74
CA VAL A 155 -0.40 -3.58 -21.44
C VAL A 155 0.01 -4.82 -20.66
N ASP A 156 -0.77 -5.89 -20.79
CA ASP A 156 -0.38 -7.21 -20.30
C ASP A 156 -0.83 -8.34 -21.22
N ALA A 157 -0.18 -9.49 -21.03
CA ALA A 157 -0.53 -10.76 -21.65
C ALA A 157 -0.69 -11.81 -20.56
N ILE A 158 -1.82 -12.49 -20.54
CA ILE A 158 -2.17 -13.54 -19.59
C ILE A 158 -2.34 -14.82 -20.35
N TYR A 159 -1.46 -15.78 -20.11
CA TYR A 159 -1.54 -17.13 -20.67
C TYR A 159 -1.93 -18.11 -19.57
N SER A 160 -2.99 -18.90 -19.82
CA SER A 160 -3.49 -19.90 -18.89
C SER A 160 -3.67 -21.23 -19.60
N ASN A 161 -3.23 -22.33 -18.97
CA ASN A 161 -3.37 -23.67 -19.52
C ASN A 161 -3.35 -24.71 -18.39
N PHE A 162 -3.49 -25.99 -18.77
CA PHE A 162 -3.46 -27.13 -17.87
C PHE A 162 -2.29 -28.06 -18.24
N ILE A 163 -1.81 -28.85 -17.27
CA ILE A 163 -0.80 -29.89 -17.44
C ILE A 163 -1.46 -31.25 -17.12
N GLY A 164 -1.08 -32.28 -17.86
CA GLY A 164 -1.66 -33.61 -17.72
C GLY A 164 -3.13 -33.62 -18.11
N ASP A 165 -3.92 -34.47 -17.45
CA ASP A 165 -5.36 -34.62 -17.68
C ASP A 165 -6.21 -33.50 -17.04
N GLY A 166 -5.59 -32.37 -16.71
CA GLY A 166 -6.25 -31.20 -16.13
C GLY A 166 -6.05 -31.01 -14.63
N ASP A 167 -5.26 -31.87 -13.99
CA ASP A 167 -5.02 -31.83 -12.54
C ASP A 167 -4.26 -30.58 -12.08
N VAL A 168 -3.41 -30.03 -12.95
CA VAL A 168 -2.62 -28.83 -12.66
C VAL A 168 -3.02 -27.72 -13.60
N SER A 169 -3.55 -26.62 -13.08
CA SER A 169 -3.70 -25.37 -13.85
C SER A 169 -2.54 -24.42 -13.60
N TYR A 170 -2.14 -23.70 -14.64
CA TYR A 170 -1.14 -22.65 -14.48
C TYR A 170 -1.49 -21.40 -15.28
N GLN A 171 -1.04 -20.28 -14.77
CA GLN A 171 -1.17 -18.97 -15.40
C GLN A 171 0.16 -18.24 -15.34
N ILE A 172 0.54 -17.64 -16.47
CA ILE A 172 1.68 -16.74 -16.58
C ILE A 172 1.16 -15.40 -17.07
N GLN A 173 1.49 -14.33 -16.35
CA GLN A 173 1.14 -12.96 -16.71
C GLN A 173 2.41 -12.13 -16.85
N ALA A 174 2.64 -11.56 -18.03
CA ALA A 174 3.67 -10.58 -18.29
C ALA A 174 3.01 -9.21 -18.50
N TYR A 175 3.57 -8.16 -17.92
CA TYR A 175 3.01 -6.81 -18.00
C TYR A 175 4.08 -5.75 -18.14
N ALA A 176 3.71 -4.62 -18.76
CA ALA A 176 4.55 -3.43 -18.84
C ALA A 176 3.68 -2.16 -18.83
N GLY A 177 4.21 -1.08 -18.24
CA GLY A 177 3.48 0.18 -18.15
C GLY A 177 4.12 1.19 -17.21
N LYS A 178 3.28 2.03 -16.63
CA LYS A 178 3.66 3.05 -15.66
C LYS A 178 2.56 3.19 -14.60
N PHE A 179 2.92 3.74 -13.46
CA PHE A 179 1.98 4.22 -12.45
C PHE A 179 2.11 5.73 -12.35
N ASP A 180 1.02 6.44 -12.55
CA ASP A 180 1.09 7.89 -12.73
C ASP A 180 1.54 8.60 -11.46
N LYS A 181 0.85 8.42 -10.34
CA LYS A 181 1.26 9.04 -9.09
C LYS A 181 0.53 8.52 -7.86
N LEU A 182 1.27 8.45 -6.78
CA LEU A 182 0.79 8.19 -5.43
C LEU A 182 1.06 9.42 -4.59
N TYR A 183 0.03 10.10 -4.14
CA TYR A 183 0.14 11.29 -3.32
C TYR A 183 0.33 10.95 -1.86
N PHE A 184 1.18 11.73 -1.18
CA PHE A 184 1.38 11.70 0.25
C PHE A 184 0.90 13.01 0.90
N PRO A 185 0.49 12.99 2.18
CA PRO A 185 0.27 14.21 2.95
C PRO A 185 1.53 15.09 2.91
N GLY A 186 1.36 16.41 2.82
CA GLY A 186 2.50 17.34 2.77
C GLY A 186 3.03 17.65 1.37
N LYS A 187 2.21 17.44 0.32
CA LYS A 187 2.46 17.90 -1.03
C LYS A 187 3.56 17.19 -1.82
N SER A 188 3.83 15.92 -1.57
CA SER A 188 4.69 15.09 -2.42
C SER A 188 3.94 13.97 -3.10
N TYR A 189 4.49 13.43 -4.18
CA TYR A 189 3.97 12.23 -4.83
C TYR A 189 5.09 11.39 -5.45
N ILE A 190 4.83 10.08 -5.59
CA ILE A 190 5.74 9.14 -6.24
C ILE A 190 5.16 8.75 -7.59
N LYS A 191 6.00 8.76 -8.62
CA LYS A 191 5.74 8.17 -9.95
C LYS A 191 6.57 6.93 -10.15
N PHE A 192 5.98 5.92 -10.78
CA PHE A 192 6.72 4.75 -11.27
C PHE A 192 6.76 4.77 -12.79
N HIS A 193 7.96 4.68 -13.33
CA HIS A 193 8.26 4.69 -14.75
C HIS A 193 8.76 3.32 -15.20
N HIS A 194 8.60 2.97 -16.48
CA HIS A 194 9.17 1.77 -17.10
C HIS A 194 8.95 0.50 -16.25
N MET A 195 7.71 0.35 -15.75
CA MET A 195 7.34 -0.84 -14.98
C MET A 195 7.24 -2.04 -15.92
N ALA A 196 7.86 -3.14 -15.56
CA ALA A 196 7.70 -4.42 -16.23
C ALA A 196 7.74 -5.54 -15.18
N GLY A 197 6.98 -6.59 -15.40
CA GLY A 197 6.97 -7.71 -14.48
C GLY A 197 6.41 -8.99 -15.08
N LEU A 198 6.71 -10.07 -14.37
CA LEU A 198 6.27 -11.42 -14.68
C LEU A 198 5.70 -12.06 -13.41
N VAL A 199 4.58 -12.72 -13.55
CA VAL A 199 3.89 -13.45 -12.47
C VAL A 199 3.50 -14.82 -12.95
N GLY A 200 3.85 -15.85 -12.19
CA GLY A 200 3.41 -17.21 -12.39
C GLY A 200 2.51 -17.67 -11.24
N THR A 201 1.42 -18.34 -11.56
CA THR A 201 0.53 -18.99 -10.59
C THR A 201 0.30 -20.41 -11.02
N VAL A 202 0.40 -21.37 -10.09
CA VAL A 202 0.13 -22.78 -10.31
C VAL A 202 -0.88 -23.22 -9.25
N GLN A 203 -1.90 -23.95 -9.69
CA GLN A 203 -2.90 -24.55 -8.80
C GLN A 203 -2.91 -26.07 -9.00
N TYR A 204 -2.86 -26.79 -7.90
CA TYR A 204 -2.93 -28.23 -7.84
C TYR A 204 -3.78 -28.66 -6.64
N ASP A 205 -4.90 -29.27 -6.91
CA ASP A 205 -5.89 -29.63 -5.89
C ASP A 205 -6.22 -28.40 -5.00
N SER A 206 -6.05 -28.52 -3.71
CA SER A 206 -6.29 -27.46 -2.72
C SER A 206 -5.14 -26.44 -2.59
N TRP A 207 -4.08 -26.59 -3.37
CA TRP A 207 -2.90 -25.73 -3.28
C TRP A 207 -2.82 -24.71 -4.40
N THR A 208 -2.42 -23.50 -4.04
CA THR A 208 -2.04 -22.45 -5.00
C THR A 208 -0.64 -21.95 -4.66
N PHE A 209 0.24 -21.91 -5.64
CA PHE A 209 1.58 -21.35 -5.57
C PHE A 209 1.67 -20.18 -6.51
N ARG A 210 2.24 -19.07 -6.04
CA ARG A 210 2.43 -17.88 -6.85
C ARG A 210 3.83 -17.30 -6.64
N ALA A 211 4.47 -16.86 -7.71
CA ALA A 211 5.72 -16.13 -7.70
C ALA A 211 5.62 -14.93 -8.65
N GLY A 212 6.14 -13.80 -8.24
CA GLY A 212 6.13 -12.57 -9.02
C GLY A 212 7.43 -11.79 -8.91
N TYR A 213 7.79 -11.13 -10.00
CA TYR A 213 8.90 -10.18 -10.06
C TYR A 213 8.47 -8.94 -10.83
N MET A 214 8.82 -7.78 -10.29
CA MET A 214 8.58 -6.47 -10.92
C MET A 214 9.87 -5.65 -10.87
N ASN A 215 10.20 -5.04 -12.00
CA ASN A 215 11.21 -4.00 -12.11
C ASN A 215 10.53 -2.68 -12.51
N ALA A 216 10.97 -1.59 -11.94
CA ALA A 216 10.48 -0.24 -12.24
C ALA A 216 11.54 0.80 -11.94
N GLN A 217 11.30 2.02 -12.39
CA GLN A 217 12.00 3.20 -11.92
C GLN A 217 11.03 4.13 -11.22
N HIS A 218 11.39 4.65 -10.05
CA HIS A 218 10.53 5.59 -9.34
C HIS A 218 11.17 6.98 -9.26
N SER A 219 10.32 7.99 -9.12
CA SER A 219 10.71 9.37 -8.87
C SER A 219 9.82 9.96 -7.79
N THR A 220 10.41 10.67 -6.85
CA THR A 220 9.67 11.47 -5.85
C THR A 220 9.65 12.93 -6.32
N ILE A 221 8.48 13.54 -6.31
CA ILE A 221 8.26 14.88 -6.88
C ILE A 221 7.43 15.69 -5.88
N SER A 222 7.75 16.98 -5.68
CA SER A 222 6.90 17.89 -4.90
C SER A 222 5.61 18.25 -5.66
N ALA A 223 4.59 18.71 -4.95
CA ALA A 223 3.34 19.13 -5.58
C ALA A 223 3.50 20.39 -6.44
N GLU A 224 4.56 21.15 -6.22
CA GLU A 224 4.92 22.35 -6.99
C GLU A 224 5.65 22.02 -8.29
N GLY A 225 5.88 20.71 -8.56
CA GLY A 225 6.50 20.26 -9.81
C GLY A 225 8.00 19.98 -9.70
N ASP A 226 8.62 20.37 -8.62
CA ASP A 226 10.04 20.14 -8.36
C ASP A 226 10.29 18.75 -7.78
N TYR A 227 11.43 18.15 -8.09
CA TYR A 227 11.84 16.89 -7.48
C TYR A 227 12.25 17.17 -6.03
N VAL A 228 11.59 16.51 -5.09
CA VAL A 228 11.94 16.61 -3.67
C VAL A 228 12.81 15.41 -3.31
N PRO A 229 13.92 15.66 -2.65
CA PRO A 229 14.70 14.62 -2.02
C PRO A 229 13.83 13.91 -0.97
N GLY A 230 13.51 12.64 -1.19
CA GLY A 230 12.63 11.89 -0.29
C GLY A 230 13.15 11.85 1.14
N ASP A 231 14.47 11.85 1.31
CA ASP A 231 15.14 11.77 2.60
C ASP A 231 15.24 13.13 3.30
N MET A 232 15.41 14.24 2.54
CA MET A 232 15.46 15.57 3.11
C MET A 232 14.09 16.05 3.58
N ARG A 233 12.97 15.56 3.06
CA ARG A 233 11.66 15.88 3.67
C ARG A 233 11.36 15.11 4.94
N MET A 234 11.88 13.90 5.09
CA MET A 234 11.94 13.31 6.43
C MET A 234 12.77 14.18 7.37
N LEU A 235 13.89 14.67 6.94
CA LEU A 235 14.68 15.65 7.65
C LEU A 235 13.88 16.95 7.86
N VAL A 236 13.28 17.52 6.83
CA VAL A 236 12.53 18.80 6.89
C VAL A 236 11.19 18.67 7.61
N SER A 237 10.46 17.56 7.54
CA SER A 237 9.25 17.39 8.37
C SER A 237 9.57 17.16 9.85
N THR A 238 10.74 16.60 10.15
CA THR A 238 11.30 16.56 11.49
C THR A 238 11.93 17.93 11.88
N ASP A 239 12.30 18.74 10.90
CA ASP A 239 12.99 20.03 11.03
C ASP A 239 12.15 21.18 11.55
N TYR A 240 10.83 21.11 11.41
CA TYR A 240 9.99 22.06 12.12
C TYR A 240 10.20 21.97 13.63
N GLN A 241 10.83 20.88 14.09
CA GLN A 241 11.22 20.65 15.48
C GLN A 241 12.71 20.80 15.74
N LEU A 242 13.57 20.60 14.76
CA LEU A 242 15.02 20.68 14.94
C LEU A 242 15.60 22.05 14.56
N GLY A 243 14.78 22.99 14.07
CA GLY A 243 15.23 24.33 13.71
C GLY A 243 16.11 24.41 12.47
N LEU A 244 16.08 23.36 11.62
CA LEU A 244 16.74 23.34 10.31
C LEU A 244 15.79 23.88 9.23
N SER A 245 15.48 25.15 9.28
CA SER A 245 14.80 25.87 8.19
C SER A 245 15.80 26.07 7.05
N ILE A 246 15.85 25.17 6.08
CA ILE A 246 16.47 25.41 4.78
C ILE A 246 15.39 25.97 3.85
N ASP A 247 14.81 27.06 4.22
CA ASP A 247 14.07 27.93 3.31
C ASP A 247 14.98 29.12 3.00
N PRO A 248 15.56 29.22 1.79
CA PRO A 248 16.38 30.36 1.40
C PRO A 248 15.61 31.71 1.40
N GLN A 249 14.27 31.63 1.54
CA GLN A 249 13.38 32.80 1.56
C GLN A 249 12.72 33.07 2.92
N SER A 250 13.01 32.26 3.96
CA SER A 250 12.45 32.54 5.27
C SER A 250 13.25 33.61 5.98
N ASP A 251 12.58 34.71 6.33
CA ASP A 251 13.13 35.83 7.15
C ASP A 251 13.60 35.40 8.57
N ASN A 252 13.53 34.10 8.89
CA ASN A 252 13.96 33.52 10.16
C ASN A 252 15.34 32.86 10.15
N CYS A 253 16.08 32.97 9.07
CA CYS A 253 17.53 32.74 9.14
C CYS A 253 18.15 33.82 10.02
N ALA A 254 18.31 33.53 11.30
CA ALA A 254 18.92 34.42 12.22
C ALA A 254 20.32 34.82 11.74
N VAL A 255 20.41 36.04 11.23
CA VAL A 255 21.64 36.81 11.04
C VAL A 255 22.73 36.08 10.21
N GLY A 256 22.67 36.21 8.90
CA GLY A 256 23.86 36.11 8.03
C GLY A 256 24.51 34.76 7.84
N ALA A 257 23.96 33.68 8.42
CA ALA A 257 24.62 32.37 8.42
C ALA A 257 24.14 31.40 7.33
N CYS A 258 23.03 31.69 6.66
CA CYS A 258 22.46 30.73 5.69
C CYS A 258 22.95 30.92 4.26
N SER A 259 23.47 32.08 3.89
CA SER A 259 23.94 32.35 2.52
C SER A 259 25.41 31.98 2.28
N ASP A 260 26.21 31.85 3.35
CA ASP A 260 27.66 31.62 3.21
C ASP A 260 28.04 30.13 3.43
N VAL A 261 27.10 29.26 3.82
CA VAL A 261 27.42 27.92 4.32
C VAL A 261 26.92 26.82 3.42
N VAL A 262 25.95 27.08 2.56
CA VAL A 262 25.52 26.12 1.54
C VAL A 262 25.88 26.71 0.17
N PRO A 263 27.01 26.34 -0.43
CA PRO A 263 27.29 26.75 -1.81
C PRO A 263 26.22 26.11 -2.71
N ASN A 264 25.30 26.95 -3.18
CA ASN A 264 24.16 26.58 -4.01
C ASN A 264 23.22 25.53 -3.39
N ALA A 265 22.18 25.96 -2.71
CA ALA A 265 21.06 25.09 -2.32
C ALA A 265 20.55 24.27 -3.52
N ASP A 266 20.59 24.85 -4.73
CA ASP A 266 20.25 24.18 -5.98
C ASP A 266 21.18 23.00 -6.32
N ASP A 267 22.46 23.05 -5.96
CA ASP A 267 23.38 21.93 -6.19
C ASP A 267 23.13 20.79 -5.19
N VAL A 268 22.88 21.08 -3.92
CA VAL A 268 22.47 20.09 -2.92
C VAL A 268 21.14 19.46 -3.32
N PHE A 269 20.16 20.24 -3.73
CA PHE A 269 18.88 19.75 -4.25
C PHE A 269 19.05 18.92 -5.52
N SER A 270 19.97 19.26 -6.43
CA SER A 270 20.22 18.49 -7.66
C SER A 270 20.82 17.12 -7.38
N ILE A 271 21.71 17.02 -6.39
CA ILE A 271 22.39 15.79 -5.98
C ILE A 271 21.42 14.84 -5.26
N ILE A 272 20.51 15.39 -4.47
CA ILE A 272 19.52 14.62 -3.71
C ILE A 272 18.25 14.37 -4.56
N GLN A 273 18.12 14.94 -5.74
CA GLN A 273 17.00 14.71 -6.67
C GLN A 273 16.95 13.25 -7.14
N ARG A 274 16.09 12.46 -6.50
CA ARG A 274 15.92 11.04 -6.84
C ARG A 274 14.98 10.86 -8.04
N LYS A 275 15.51 11.09 -9.21
CA LYS A 275 14.82 10.91 -10.47
C LYS A 275 15.15 9.54 -11.05
N ARG A 276 14.10 8.74 -11.36
CA ARG A 276 14.23 7.43 -12.02
C ARG A 276 15.15 6.43 -11.31
N ARG A 277 15.05 6.35 -9.99
CA ARG A 277 15.82 5.37 -9.20
C ARG A 277 15.27 3.95 -9.36
N PRO A 278 16.14 2.93 -9.34
CA PRO A 278 15.73 1.54 -9.45
C PRO A 278 14.77 1.12 -8.35
N PHE A 279 13.78 0.33 -8.72
CA PHE A 279 12.85 -0.31 -7.81
C PHE A 279 12.57 -1.72 -8.29
N ASN A 280 12.79 -2.71 -7.44
CA ASN A 280 12.49 -4.11 -7.71
C ASN A 280 11.62 -4.67 -6.59
N LEU A 281 10.66 -5.52 -6.94
CA LEU A 281 9.84 -6.24 -6.00
C LEU A 281 9.77 -7.71 -6.41
N THR A 282 10.11 -8.60 -5.48
CA THR A 282 9.92 -10.04 -5.61
C THR A 282 8.86 -10.46 -4.61
N SER A 283 7.91 -11.29 -5.03
CA SER A 283 6.86 -11.83 -4.18
C SER A 283 6.70 -13.34 -4.36
N LEU A 284 6.39 -14.03 -3.26
CA LEU A 284 6.07 -15.45 -3.23
C LEU A 284 4.82 -15.65 -2.39
N ALA A 285 3.93 -16.54 -2.80
CA ALA A 285 2.75 -16.88 -2.02
C ALA A 285 2.42 -18.38 -2.14
N VAL A 286 1.88 -18.92 -1.05
CA VAL A 286 1.33 -20.27 -0.98
C VAL A 286 -0.02 -20.19 -0.28
N VAL A 287 -1.03 -20.82 -0.89
CA VAL A 287 -2.37 -20.95 -0.32
C VAL A 287 -2.74 -22.41 -0.28
N TYR A 288 -3.30 -22.84 0.82
CA TYR A 288 -4.01 -24.10 0.97
C TYR A 288 -5.46 -23.81 1.32
N ASP A 289 -6.40 -24.35 0.58
CA ASP A 289 -7.83 -24.20 0.84
C ASP A 289 -8.59 -25.46 0.39
N ASN A 290 -9.04 -26.27 1.34
CA ASN A 290 -9.82 -27.47 1.07
C ASN A 290 -11.33 -27.29 1.33
N GLY A 291 -11.79 -26.04 1.41
CA GLY A 291 -13.17 -25.69 1.73
C GLY A 291 -13.44 -25.53 3.23
N SER A 292 -12.85 -26.34 4.09
CA SER A 292 -12.99 -26.24 5.56
C SER A 292 -11.81 -25.54 6.20
N TYR A 293 -10.60 -26.04 6.00
CA TYR A 293 -9.35 -25.41 6.45
C TYR A 293 -8.78 -24.56 5.35
N PHE A 294 -8.29 -23.37 5.72
CA PHE A 294 -7.49 -22.58 4.81
C PHE A 294 -6.23 -22.05 5.54
N GLY A 295 -5.18 -21.89 4.75
CA GLY A 295 -3.94 -21.27 5.16
C GLY A 295 -3.37 -20.45 4.01
N GLN A 296 -2.81 -19.30 4.30
CA GLN A 296 -2.17 -18.43 3.32
C GLN A 296 -0.87 -17.90 3.89
N PHE A 297 0.19 -18.05 3.13
CA PHE A 297 1.49 -17.45 3.40
C PHE A 297 1.89 -16.60 2.20
N GLU A 298 2.42 -15.42 2.47
CA GLU A 298 2.97 -14.55 1.44
C GLU A 298 4.22 -13.85 1.97
N TRP A 299 5.22 -13.70 1.10
CA TRP A 299 6.47 -13.03 1.37
C TRP A 299 6.81 -12.08 0.23
N ALA A 300 7.43 -10.95 0.57
CA ALA A 300 7.92 -9.99 -0.41
C ALA A 300 9.28 -9.40 -0.01
N HIS A 301 10.09 -9.15 -1.02
CA HIS A 301 11.35 -8.43 -0.90
C HIS A 301 11.35 -7.24 -1.86
N ARG A 302 11.45 -6.05 -1.30
CA ARG A 302 11.60 -4.79 -2.01
C ARG A 302 13.07 -4.37 -1.99
N LYS A 303 13.63 -4.16 -3.18
CA LYS A 303 14.94 -3.53 -3.35
C LYS A 303 14.72 -2.18 -4.05
N ALA A 304 15.00 -1.10 -3.33
CA ALA A 304 14.80 0.25 -3.81
C ALA A 304 16.02 1.10 -3.43
N ASP A 305 16.52 1.84 -4.38
CA ASP A 305 17.60 2.82 -4.15
C ASP A 305 16.97 4.18 -3.91
N SER A 306 16.38 4.35 -2.70
CA SER A 306 15.65 5.58 -2.39
C SER A 306 15.15 5.62 -0.94
N ALA A 307 14.44 6.70 -0.60
CA ALA A 307 13.67 6.85 0.63
C ALA A 307 12.65 5.72 0.89
N LEU A 308 12.25 4.95 -0.14
CA LEU A 308 11.41 3.77 0.05
C LEU A 308 12.15 2.61 0.72
N SER A 309 13.44 2.70 0.91
CA SER A 309 14.34 1.73 1.51
C SER A 309 14.21 0.29 0.96
N ASN A 310 15.24 -0.52 1.14
CA ASN A 310 15.12 -1.96 0.98
C ASN A 310 14.21 -2.52 2.08
N GLY A 311 13.48 -3.58 1.83
CA GLY A 311 12.63 -4.14 2.86
C GLY A 311 12.17 -5.56 2.55
N ILE A 312 11.90 -6.30 3.61
CA ILE A 312 11.26 -7.60 3.55
C ILE A 312 9.99 -7.58 4.39
N ALA A 313 8.99 -8.30 3.94
CA ALA A 313 7.79 -8.54 4.72
C ALA A 313 7.25 -9.94 4.44
N ALA A 314 6.59 -10.52 5.42
CA ALA A 314 5.91 -11.79 5.30
C ALA A 314 4.71 -11.85 6.23
N TYR A 315 3.73 -12.67 5.88
CA TYR A 315 2.68 -13.06 6.80
C TYR A 315 2.24 -14.51 6.59
N GLY A 316 1.68 -15.09 7.64
CA GLY A 316 0.94 -16.33 7.60
C GLY A 316 -0.41 -16.17 8.30
N MET A 317 -1.47 -16.63 7.66
CA MET A 317 -2.85 -16.64 8.17
C MET A 317 -3.42 -18.04 8.04
N VAL A 318 -4.14 -18.48 9.06
CA VAL A 318 -4.87 -19.77 9.05
C VAL A 318 -6.25 -19.57 9.64
N GLY A 319 -7.19 -20.41 9.22
CA GLY A 319 -8.54 -20.40 9.76
C GLY A 319 -9.34 -21.64 9.40
N TYR A 320 -10.54 -21.70 9.94
CA TYR A 320 -11.46 -22.80 9.74
C TYR A 320 -12.88 -22.29 9.51
N ARG A 321 -13.61 -22.88 8.56
CA ARG A 321 -14.98 -22.51 8.22
C ARG A 321 -15.95 -23.43 8.95
N PHE A 322 -16.72 -22.85 9.89
CA PHE A 322 -17.86 -23.49 10.57
C PHE A 322 -19.14 -22.92 9.96
N ASP A 323 -19.66 -23.57 8.93
CA ASP A 323 -20.84 -23.07 8.20
C ASP A 323 -20.69 -21.59 7.79
N SER A 324 -21.41 -20.71 8.49
CA SER A 324 -21.38 -19.26 8.24
C SER A 324 -20.29 -18.50 9.04
N LEU A 325 -19.61 -19.15 9.97
CA LEU A 325 -18.59 -18.53 10.82
C LEU A 325 -17.19 -19.00 10.43
N THR A 326 -16.27 -18.07 10.36
CA THR A 326 -14.88 -18.36 10.01
C THR A 326 -13.93 -17.64 10.96
N PRO A 327 -13.53 -18.25 12.09
CA PRO A 327 -12.43 -17.74 12.90
C PRO A 327 -11.10 -17.90 12.17
N TYR A 328 -10.21 -16.95 12.39
CA TYR A 328 -8.86 -16.94 11.83
C TYR A 328 -7.85 -16.29 12.76
N VAL A 329 -6.60 -16.67 12.57
CA VAL A 329 -5.46 -16.08 13.28
C VAL A 329 -4.28 -15.97 12.32
N GLY A 330 -3.43 -14.99 12.54
CA GLY A 330 -2.25 -14.78 11.74
C GLY A 330 -1.14 -14.03 12.44
N TYR A 331 0.00 -14.08 11.79
CA TYR A 331 1.19 -13.35 12.18
C TYR A 331 1.81 -12.70 10.96
N SER A 332 2.24 -11.47 11.10
CA SER A 332 3.00 -10.76 10.07
C SER A 332 4.25 -10.09 10.64
N TYR A 333 5.21 -9.89 9.75
CA TYR A 333 6.49 -9.27 10.06
C TYR A 333 6.92 -8.41 8.89
N ALA A 334 7.43 -7.22 9.19
CA ALA A 334 8.07 -6.34 8.23
C ALA A 334 9.38 -5.78 8.81
N LYS A 335 10.38 -5.67 7.95
CA LYS A 335 11.68 -5.07 8.31
C LYS A 335 12.19 -4.26 7.12
N SER A 336 12.60 -3.04 7.37
CA SER A 336 13.46 -2.27 6.49
C SER A 336 14.89 -2.81 6.54
N LEU A 337 15.54 -2.92 5.39
CA LEU A 337 16.92 -3.45 5.25
C LEU A 337 17.91 -2.32 4.92
N THR A 338 17.64 -1.11 5.33
CA THR A 338 18.50 0.05 5.05
C THR A 338 19.72 0.02 5.98
N GLU A 339 20.60 -0.94 5.79
CA GLU A 339 21.83 -1.05 6.60
C GLU A 339 23.01 -0.24 6.03
N ASN A 340 22.92 0.16 4.76
CA ASN A 340 24.01 0.85 4.05
C ASN A 340 23.44 1.91 3.11
N PHE A 341 22.95 3.01 3.66
CA PHE A 341 22.67 4.19 2.88
C PHE A 341 23.94 5.06 2.88
N GLU A 342 24.58 5.22 1.73
CA GLU A 342 25.62 6.23 1.53
C GLU A 342 25.00 7.39 0.74
N LEU A 343 25.14 8.59 1.28
CA LEU A 343 24.91 9.80 0.51
C LEU A 343 25.97 9.81 -0.60
N ASP A 344 25.53 9.68 -1.85
CA ASP A 344 26.36 9.80 -3.04
C ASP A 344 26.65 11.30 -3.30
N VAL A 345 27.43 11.86 -2.43
CA VAL A 345 27.90 13.26 -2.46
C VAL A 345 29.42 13.25 -2.25
N ASP A 346 30.05 14.28 -2.74
CA ASP A 346 31.49 14.45 -2.56
C ASP A 346 31.86 14.56 -1.07
N ALA A 347 33.09 14.18 -0.71
CA ALA A 347 33.52 14.06 0.67
C ALA A 347 33.51 15.40 1.42
N ASP A 348 33.78 16.50 0.72
CA ASP A 348 33.81 17.85 1.33
C ASP A 348 32.40 18.34 1.61
N LEU A 349 31.43 18.08 0.71
CA LEU A 349 30.03 18.37 0.90
C LEU A 349 29.44 17.50 2.03
N LYS A 350 29.81 16.21 2.10
CA LYS A 350 29.40 15.32 3.17
C LYS A 350 29.90 15.81 4.52
N ALA A 351 31.18 16.17 4.64
CA ALA A 351 31.76 16.69 5.87
C ALA A 351 31.08 18.02 6.28
N SER A 352 30.73 18.86 5.32
CA SER A 352 29.99 20.10 5.56
C SER A 352 28.58 19.81 6.08
N LEU A 353 27.84 18.88 5.47
CA LEU A 353 26.51 18.49 5.92
C LEU A 353 26.56 17.85 7.32
N ASP A 354 27.50 16.95 7.57
CA ASP A 354 27.69 16.30 8.88
C ASP A 354 28.01 17.32 10.00
N SER A 355 28.73 18.40 9.67
CA SER A 355 29.06 19.47 10.63
C SER A 355 27.92 20.44 10.92
N GLN A 356 26.97 20.59 10.00
CA GLN A 356 25.91 21.59 10.06
C GLN A 356 24.61 21.06 10.65
N VAL A 357 24.43 19.76 10.69
CA VAL A 357 23.26 19.15 11.31
C VAL A 357 23.38 19.24 12.83
N VAL A 358 23.22 20.45 13.33
CA VAL A 358 23.21 20.76 14.77
C VAL A 358 21.96 20.13 15.37
N GLY A 359 22.11 19.17 16.25
CA GLY A 359 21.01 18.45 16.89
C GLY A 359 21.09 16.94 16.74
N LEU A 360 21.91 16.45 15.81
CA LEU A 360 22.16 15.00 15.64
C LEU A 360 23.27 14.48 16.58
N GLY A 361 23.85 15.32 17.43
CA GLY A 361 25.05 14.97 18.18
C GLY A 361 26.25 14.85 17.24
N SER A 362 27.12 13.87 17.47
CA SER A 362 28.27 13.58 16.60
C SER A 362 27.96 12.51 15.54
N GLU A 363 26.70 12.25 15.24
CA GLU A 363 26.30 11.17 14.33
C GLU A 363 26.33 11.65 12.88
N PRO A 364 26.97 10.90 11.95
CA PRO A 364 26.94 11.20 10.53
C PRO A 364 25.53 11.21 9.96
N LEU A 365 25.27 12.07 8.95
CA LEU A 365 23.95 12.26 8.33
C LEU A 365 23.41 10.95 7.71
N ASP A 366 24.24 10.14 7.08
CA ASP A 366 23.86 8.83 6.55
C ASP A 366 23.40 7.88 7.66
N THR A 367 24.09 7.83 8.79
CA THR A 367 23.67 7.02 9.95
C THR A 367 22.33 7.49 10.48
N TYR A 368 22.12 8.81 10.57
CA TYR A 368 20.83 9.39 10.96
C TYR A 368 19.71 9.02 10.00
N VAL A 369 19.93 9.15 8.68
CA VAL A 369 18.95 8.80 7.66
C VAL A 369 18.63 7.31 7.70
N VAL A 370 19.64 6.43 7.82
CA VAL A 370 19.45 4.99 7.97
C VAL A 370 18.63 4.65 9.19
N ARG A 371 18.95 5.25 10.34
CA ARG A 371 18.23 5.02 11.59
C ARG A 371 16.77 5.44 11.49
N ASN A 372 16.49 6.61 10.89
CA ASN A 372 15.13 7.13 10.78
C ASN A 372 14.29 6.48 9.68
N SER A 373 14.92 5.96 8.63
CA SER A 373 14.22 5.21 7.58
C SER A 373 14.12 3.70 7.86
N SER A 374 14.79 3.19 8.90
CA SER A 374 14.68 1.79 9.29
C SER A 374 13.41 1.55 10.10
N SER A 375 12.57 0.64 9.64
CA SER A 375 11.37 0.21 10.35
C SER A 375 11.38 -1.29 10.55
N ARG A 376 10.92 -1.72 11.71
CA ARG A 376 10.72 -3.13 12.04
C ARG A 376 9.48 -3.28 12.89
N SER A 377 8.59 -4.17 12.47
CA SER A 377 7.36 -4.44 13.21
C SER A 377 6.95 -5.89 13.11
N ASN A 378 6.20 -6.34 14.09
CA ASN A 378 5.42 -7.56 13.97
C ASN A 378 3.96 -7.28 14.37
N THR A 379 3.06 -8.11 13.83
CA THR A 379 1.63 -7.98 14.11
C THR A 379 1.06 -9.38 14.33
N ILE A 380 0.29 -9.52 15.40
CA ILE A 380 -0.57 -10.70 15.63
C ILE A 380 -1.99 -10.28 15.32
N THR A 381 -2.64 -11.02 14.45
CA THR A 381 -4.02 -10.79 14.02
C THR A 381 -4.90 -11.93 14.50
N ALA A 382 -6.06 -11.63 15.06
CA ALA A 382 -7.12 -12.59 15.35
C ALA A 382 -8.47 -11.99 14.94
N GLY A 383 -9.35 -12.81 14.36
CA GLY A 383 -10.63 -12.30 13.92
C GLY A 383 -11.65 -13.38 13.64
N LEU A 384 -12.86 -12.91 13.36
CA LEU A 384 -14.01 -13.72 13.03
C LEU A 384 -14.76 -13.08 11.86
N ARG A 385 -15.06 -13.89 10.85
CA ARG A 385 -15.96 -13.55 9.76
C ARG A 385 -17.28 -14.30 9.96
N TRP A 386 -18.40 -13.60 9.75
CA TRP A 386 -19.74 -14.15 9.78
C TRP A 386 -20.48 -13.81 8.49
N ASP A 387 -20.68 -14.83 7.66
CA ASP A 387 -21.46 -14.76 6.42
C ASP A 387 -22.95 -14.93 6.76
N PHE A 388 -23.57 -13.90 7.32
CA PHE A 388 -24.92 -13.92 7.88
C PHE A 388 -26.02 -13.85 6.82
N TYR A 389 -25.69 -13.37 5.63
CA TYR A 389 -26.62 -13.28 4.51
C TYR A 389 -25.87 -13.44 3.17
N LYS A 390 -26.60 -13.82 2.08
CA LYS A 390 -26.01 -13.93 0.76
C LYS A 390 -25.35 -12.61 0.36
N LYS A 391 -24.08 -12.68 -0.09
CA LYS A 391 -23.28 -11.53 -0.53
C LYS A 391 -23.00 -10.49 0.57
N MET A 392 -23.18 -10.82 1.86
CA MET A 392 -22.93 -9.94 2.99
C MET A 392 -22.14 -10.67 4.06
N ALA A 393 -21.12 -10.03 4.59
CA ALA A 393 -20.31 -10.55 5.69
C ALA A 393 -20.08 -9.48 6.75
N LEU A 394 -20.22 -9.85 8.02
CA LEU A 394 -19.79 -9.05 9.17
C LEU A 394 -18.45 -9.62 9.65
N LYS A 395 -17.48 -8.76 9.91
CA LYS A 395 -16.17 -9.17 10.40
C LYS A 395 -15.77 -8.38 11.63
N MET A 396 -15.09 -9.06 12.54
CA MET A 396 -14.41 -8.47 13.68
C MET A 396 -12.95 -8.88 13.65
N GLN A 397 -12.04 -7.94 13.83
CA GLN A 397 -10.60 -8.19 13.81
C GLN A 397 -9.90 -7.39 14.89
N PHE A 398 -8.93 -8.01 15.52
CA PHE A 398 -7.99 -7.41 16.46
C PHE A 398 -6.59 -7.62 15.94
N ASP A 399 -5.87 -6.53 15.75
CA ASP A 399 -4.48 -6.52 15.33
C ASP A 399 -3.63 -5.97 16.48
N SER A 400 -2.69 -6.74 16.97
CA SER A 400 -1.69 -6.32 17.95
C SER A 400 -0.39 -5.97 17.24
N PHE A 401 -0.21 -4.70 16.94
CA PHE A 401 1.00 -4.16 16.33
C PHE A 401 2.07 -3.90 17.38
N ARG A 402 3.29 -4.34 17.10
CA ARG A 402 4.44 -4.08 17.95
C ARG A 402 5.61 -3.54 17.12
N PRO A 403 5.84 -2.21 17.12
CA PRO A 403 7.06 -1.63 16.59
C PRO A 403 8.27 -2.12 17.41
N LEU A 404 9.34 -2.54 16.72
CA LEU A 404 10.50 -3.20 17.33
C LEU A 404 11.80 -2.38 17.25
N ASN A 405 11.77 -1.17 16.68
CA ASN A 405 12.94 -0.32 16.59
C ASN A 405 13.31 0.23 17.97
N ASN A 406 14.59 0.18 18.30
CA ASN A 406 15.10 0.61 19.59
C ASN A 406 15.49 2.10 19.66
N ASP A 407 15.38 2.83 18.56
CA ASP A 407 16.09 4.10 18.38
C ASP A 407 15.34 5.35 18.83
N GLY A 408 14.21 5.20 19.54
CA GLY A 408 13.56 6.27 20.28
C GLY A 408 13.00 7.45 19.46
N LEU A 409 13.26 7.48 18.15
CA LEU A 409 12.73 8.50 17.25
C LEU A 409 11.39 8.05 16.68
N ALA A 410 10.43 8.92 16.84
CA ALA A 410 9.02 8.72 16.60
C ALA A 410 8.61 8.68 15.12
N THR A 411 9.54 8.50 14.21
CA THR A 411 9.22 8.35 12.80
C THR A 411 8.53 7.02 12.61
N GLY A 412 7.22 7.07 12.50
CA GLY A 412 6.27 6.00 12.36
C GLY A 412 6.82 4.66 11.90
N GLY A 413 7.35 3.89 12.82
CA GLY A 413 8.18 2.73 12.55
C GLY A 413 7.57 1.62 11.71
N SER A 414 6.25 1.60 11.50
CA SER A 414 5.57 0.66 10.62
C SER A 414 4.97 1.31 9.37
N GLY A 415 5.07 2.64 9.21
CA GLY A 415 4.41 3.38 8.13
C GLY A 415 2.87 3.43 8.24
N PHE A 416 2.28 2.83 9.27
CA PHE A 416 0.83 2.74 9.50
C PHE A 416 0.37 3.30 10.83
N LEU A 417 1.31 3.75 11.63
CA LEU A 417 1.04 4.38 12.91
C LEU A 417 1.57 5.81 12.87
N ASN A 418 0.66 6.78 12.87
CA ASN A 418 1.02 8.19 13.08
C ASN A 418 1.05 8.45 14.58
N LEU A 419 2.10 9.10 15.05
CA LEU A 419 2.16 9.65 16.40
C LEU A 419 1.58 11.06 16.36
N THR A 420 0.56 11.33 17.20
CA THR A 420 -0.03 12.67 17.32
C THR A 420 0.79 13.57 18.22
N ASN A 421 1.69 12.97 19.01
CA ASN A 421 2.64 13.69 19.86
C ASN A 421 4.06 13.17 19.55
N GLU A 422 4.88 14.05 19.03
CA GLU A 422 6.23 13.78 18.52
C GLU A 422 7.24 13.40 19.61
N THR A 423 6.93 13.66 20.87
CA THR A 423 7.75 13.23 22.02
C THR A 423 7.51 11.77 22.41
N LEU A 424 6.51 11.12 21.82
CA LEU A 424 6.13 9.75 22.13
C LEU A 424 6.82 8.75 21.20
N SER A 425 7.29 7.65 21.75
CA SER A 425 7.76 6.49 21.01
C SER A 425 6.74 5.36 21.08
N ALA A 426 6.42 4.79 19.91
CA ALA A 426 5.64 3.56 19.82
C ALA A 426 6.48 2.29 20.02
N THR A 427 7.81 2.40 20.06
CA THR A 427 8.75 1.27 20.15
C THR A 427 8.49 0.40 21.37
N GLY A 428 8.37 -0.90 21.13
CA GLY A 428 8.13 -1.90 22.18
C GLY A 428 6.73 -1.89 22.80
N LYS A 429 5.85 -0.96 22.42
CA LYS A 429 4.46 -0.90 22.88
C LYS A 429 3.58 -1.80 22.04
N ASN A 430 2.64 -2.50 22.65
CA ASN A 430 1.58 -3.19 21.92
C ASN A 430 0.46 -2.21 21.64
N ILE A 431 0.20 -1.96 20.35
CA ILE A 431 -0.88 -1.11 19.87
C ILE A 431 -1.96 -2.03 19.32
N ILE A 432 -3.10 -2.07 19.99
CA ILE A 432 -4.22 -2.90 19.57
C ILE A 432 -5.14 -2.07 18.69
N VAL A 433 -5.34 -2.53 17.48
CA VAL A 433 -6.32 -1.98 16.53
C VAL A 433 -7.53 -2.90 16.51
N SER A 434 -8.68 -2.38 16.88
CA SER A 434 -9.97 -3.10 16.85
C SER A 434 -10.78 -2.63 15.65
N THR A 435 -11.23 -3.57 14.84
CA THR A 435 -12.02 -3.26 13.64
C THR A 435 -13.29 -4.10 13.59
N VAL A 436 -14.39 -3.46 13.22
CA VAL A 436 -15.65 -4.11 12.81
C VAL A 436 -15.97 -3.65 11.40
N SER A 437 -16.28 -4.56 10.49
CA SER A 437 -16.66 -4.22 9.12
C SER A 437 -17.88 -5.00 8.65
N LEU A 438 -18.72 -4.32 7.86
CA LEU A 438 -19.79 -4.90 7.08
C LEU A 438 -19.41 -4.83 5.61
N ASP A 439 -19.25 -5.97 4.98
CA ASP A 439 -18.87 -6.11 3.59
C ASP A 439 -20.05 -6.59 2.75
N ILE A 440 -20.24 -6.00 1.58
CA ILE A 440 -21.35 -6.28 0.65
C ILE A 440 -20.80 -6.37 -0.76
N ILE A 441 -21.28 -7.33 -1.56
CA ILE A 441 -21.11 -7.38 -3.00
C ILE A 441 -22.47 -7.44 -3.71
N PHE A 442 -22.58 -6.86 -4.89
CA PHE A 442 -23.85 -6.80 -5.65
C PHE A 442 -23.63 -6.85 -7.16
#